data_d33e3a666ca0fc5ed76d4b08e5af40c7
#
_entry.id   d33e3a666ca0fc5ed76d4b08e5af40c7
#
_cell.length_a   1.000
_cell.length_b   1.000
_cell.length_c   1.000
_cell.angle_alpha   90.00
_cell.angle_beta   90.00
_cell.angle_gamma   90.00
#
_symmetry.space_group_name_H-M   'P 1'
#
loop_
_entity.id
_entity.type
_entity.pdbx_description
1 polymer ?
#
loop_
_entity_poly.entity_id
_entity_poly.type
_entity_poly.pdbx_seq_one_letter_code
_entity_poly.pdbx_strand_id
1 'polypeptide(L)'
;MAIVLVVVASFMLQTTVGKERFRPYEILEIKRGATQQEVKKAYRRLVKDHHPDKNKAPDAQDKFVKLTKAYELLSDPERRRMYDNHGVTEDSPNFNKKHDYSQYNRLISYGVNLHIIRLF
;
A
#
# COMPACT_ATOMS: atom_id res chain seq x y z
N MET A 1 42.89 -16.29 7.06
CA MET A 1 42.53 -15.58 5.80
C MET A 1 41.24 -16.11 5.18
N ALA A 2 40.98 -17.41 5.10
CA ALA A 2 39.76 -17.96 4.51
C ALA A 2 38.46 -17.60 5.31
N ILE A 3 38.53 -17.51 6.60
CA ILE A 3 37.37 -17.20 7.49
C ILE A 3 36.88 -15.75 7.27
N VAL A 4 37.79 -14.81 7.03
CA VAL A 4 37.45 -13.41 6.78
C VAL A 4 36.74 -13.23 5.43
N LEU A 5 37.15 -13.99 4.41
CA LEU A 5 36.50 -13.98 3.10
C LEU A 5 35.08 -14.57 3.13
N VAL A 6 34.86 -15.62 3.93
CA VAL A 6 33.54 -16.23 4.12
C VAL A 6 32.59 -15.28 4.88
N VAL A 7 33.10 -14.58 5.89
CA VAL A 7 32.28 -13.60 6.65
C VAL A 7 31.92 -12.39 5.79
N VAL A 8 32.84 -11.89 4.97
CA VAL A 8 32.60 -10.78 4.05
C VAL A 8 31.62 -11.20 2.94
N ALA A 9 31.75 -12.43 2.41
CA ALA A 9 30.82 -12.97 1.43
C ALA A 9 29.39 -13.18 2.03
N SER A 10 29.29 -13.66 3.27
CA SER A 10 28.01 -13.76 4.00
C SER A 10 27.38 -12.38 4.27
N PHE A 11 28.20 -11.37 4.55
CA PHE A 11 27.72 -10.01 4.77
C PHE A 11 27.23 -9.33 3.49
N MET A 12 27.87 -9.63 2.35
CA MET A 12 27.47 -9.11 1.05
C MET A 12 26.18 -9.75 0.51
N LEU A 13 25.80 -10.95 0.96
CA LEU A 13 24.55 -11.60 0.55
C LEU A 13 23.30 -11.00 1.22
N GLN A 14 23.44 -10.19 2.27
CA GLN A 14 22.31 -9.61 3.02
C GLN A 14 21.92 -8.22 2.56
N THR A 15 22.59 -7.63 1.60
CA THR A 15 22.32 -6.24 1.15
C THR A 15 21.40 -6.14 -0.07
N THR A 16 20.75 -7.21 -0.51
CA THR A 16 19.64 -7.13 -1.45
C THR A 16 18.30 -7.06 -0.70
N VAL A 17 18.16 -6.08 0.18
CA VAL A 17 16.84 -5.58 0.54
C VAL A 17 16.34 -4.82 -0.68
N GLY A 18 15.83 -5.56 -1.65
CA GLY A 18 15.11 -4.97 -2.76
C GLY A 18 13.96 -4.16 -2.18
N LYS A 19 13.91 -2.85 -2.44
CA LYS A 19 12.77 -2.01 -2.11
C LYS A 19 11.52 -2.76 -2.53
N GLU A 20 10.73 -3.19 -1.58
CA GLU A 20 9.51 -3.98 -1.83
C GLU A 20 8.63 -3.20 -2.80
N ARG A 21 8.48 -3.72 -4.02
CA ARG A 21 7.72 -3.04 -5.06
C ARG A 21 6.25 -3.01 -4.65
N PHE A 22 5.70 -1.82 -4.52
CA PHE A 22 4.28 -1.63 -4.22
C PHE A 22 3.41 -2.26 -5.32
N ARG A 23 2.57 -3.23 -4.96
CA ARG A 23 1.72 -4.01 -5.87
C ARG A 23 0.25 -3.91 -5.46
N PRO A 24 -0.46 -2.87 -5.90
CA PRO A 24 -1.80 -2.56 -5.41
C PRO A 24 -2.83 -3.66 -5.69
N TYR A 25 -2.73 -4.37 -6.82
CA TYR A 25 -3.64 -5.47 -7.15
C TYR A 25 -3.45 -6.68 -6.22
N GLU A 26 -2.22 -7.01 -5.84
CA GLU A 26 -1.92 -8.08 -4.89
C GLU A 26 -2.34 -7.69 -3.47
N ILE A 27 -2.14 -6.43 -3.09
CA ILE A 27 -2.55 -5.91 -1.77
C ILE A 27 -4.06 -5.99 -1.59
N LEU A 28 -4.85 -5.69 -2.63
CA LEU A 28 -6.31 -5.82 -2.62
C LEU A 28 -6.82 -7.22 -2.98
N GLU A 29 -5.93 -8.18 -3.26
CA GLU A 29 -6.28 -9.55 -3.63
C GLU A 29 -7.23 -9.63 -4.85
N ILE A 30 -6.99 -8.79 -5.85
CA ILE A 30 -7.80 -8.71 -7.07
C ILE A 30 -6.94 -8.86 -8.34
N LYS A 31 -7.59 -9.19 -9.45
CA LYS A 31 -6.95 -9.28 -10.76
C LYS A 31 -6.75 -7.88 -11.39
N ARG A 32 -5.78 -7.75 -12.29
CA ARG A 32 -5.53 -6.49 -13.02
C ARG A 32 -6.74 -6.00 -13.84
N GLY A 33 -7.58 -6.91 -14.31
CA GLY A 33 -8.82 -6.60 -15.03
C GLY A 33 -10.04 -6.30 -14.14
N ALA A 34 -9.88 -6.23 -12.81
CA ALA A 34 -10.99 -5.99 -11.89
C ALA A 34 -11.71 -4.65 -12.18
N THR A 35 -13.04 -4.68 -12.08
CA THR A 35 -13.88 -3.49 -12.22
C THR A 35 -13.74 -2.56 -11.00
N GLN A 36 -14.18 -1.31 -11.14
CA GLN A 36 -14.20 -0.36 -10.02
C GLN A 36 -15.06 -0.85 -8.84
N GLN A 37 -16.12 -1.58 -9.13
CA GLN A 37 -16.98 -2.18 -8.09
C GLN A 37 -16.25 -3.30 -7.33
N GLU A 38 -15.47 -4.13 -8.04
CA GLU A 38 -14.66 -5.18 -7.42
C GLU A 38 -13.54 -4.60 -6.56
N VAL A 39 -12.87 -3.54 -7.02
CA VAL A 39 -11.88 -2.78 -6.24
C VAL A 39 -12.50 -2.29 -4.92
N LYS A 40 -13.66 -1.65 -5.00
CA LYS A 40 -14.39 -1.14 -3.83
C LYS A 40 -14.83 -2.25 -2.88
N LYS A 41 -15.34 -3.36 -3.42
CA LYS A 41 -15.77 -4.53 -2.63
C LYS A 41 -14.60 -5.20 -1.91
N ALA A 42 -13.48 -5.38 -2.59
CA ALA A 42 -12.26 -5.95 -2.03
C ALA A 42 -11.71 -5.09 -0.88
N TYR A 43 -11.62 -3.78 -1.09
CA TYR A 43 -11.19 -2.84 -0.06
C TYR A 43 -12.06 -2.91 1.20
N ARG A 44 -13.38 -2.85 1.05
CA ARG A 44 -14.31 -2.94 2.19
C ARG A 44 -14.15 -4.23 3.00
N ARG A 45 -13.93 -5.36 2.32
CA ARG A 45 -13.69 -6.66 2.97
C ARG A 45 -12.41 -6.61 3.79
N LEU A 46 -11.29 -6.25 3.16
CA LEU A 46 -9.98 -6.28 3.78
C LEU A 46 -9.81 -5.25 4.91
N VAL A 47 -10.42 -4.08 4.78
CA VAL A 47 -10.40 -3.06 5.85
C VAL A 47 -11.10 -3.55 7.11
N LYS A 48 -12.20 -4.32 7.01
CA LYS A 48 -12.87 -4.90 8.18
C LYS A 48 -11.96 -5.86 8.95
N ASP A 49 -11.14 -6.63 8.22
CA ASP A 49 -10.25 -7.65 8.80
C ASP A 49 -8.98 -7.04 9.39
N HIS A 50 -8.51 -5.94 8.80
CA HIS A 50 -7.26 -5.27 9.21
C HIS A 50 -7.49 -3.94 9.95
N HIS A 51 -8.72 -3.64 10.37
CA HIS A 51 -9.00 -2.41 11.12
C HIS A 51 -8.26 -2.43 12.47
N PRO A 52 -7.53 -1.34 12.82
CA PRO A 52 -6.70 -1.30 14.03
C PRO A 52 -7.50 -1.44 15.33
N ASP A 53 -8.80 -1.16 15.28
CA ASP A 53 -9.72 -1.36 16.41
C ASP A 53 -10.01 -2.85 16.69
N LYS A 54 -10.06 -3.67 15.64
CA LYS A 54 -10.31 -5.12 15.73
C LYS A 54 -9.04 -5.96 15.75
N ASN A 55 -8.02 -5.52 15.05
CA ASN A 55 -6.76 -6.24 14.91
C ASN A 55 -5.66 -5.51 15.69
N LYS A 56 -5.25 -6.10 16.81
CA LYS A 56 -4.19 -5.59 17.70
C LYS A 56 -2.78 -6.03 17.30
N ALA A 57 -2.64 -6.74 16.16
CA ALA A 57 -1.33 -7.16 15.67
C ALA A 57 -0.43 -5.93 15.38
N PRO A 58 0.88 -6.01 15.67
CA PRO A 58 1.80 -4.87 15.50
C PRO A 58 1.91 -4.40 14.05
N ASP A 59 1.62 -5.29 13.07
CA ASP A 59 1.66 -5.01 11.64
C ASP A 59 0.30 -4.59 11.05
N ALA A 60 -0.78 -4.59 11.85
CA ALA A 60 -2.13 -4.25 11.39
C ALA A 60 -2.22 -2.82 10.85
N GLN A 61 -1.53 -1.88 11.50
CA GLN A 61 -1.47 -0.48 11.07
C GLN A 61 -0.80 -0.34 9.70
N ASP A 62 0.33 -1.01 9.49
CA ASP A 62 1.05 -0.96 8.22
C ASP A 62 0.25 -1.60 7.09
N LYS A 63 -0.41 -2.72 7.36
CA LYS A 63 -1.31 -3.38 6.40
C LYS A 63 -2.49 -2.48 6.03
N PHE A 64 -3.10 -1.83 7.01
CA PHE A 64 -4.19 -0.89 6.78
C PHE A 64 -3.77 0.28 5.89
N VAL A 65 -2.60 0.88 6.15
CA VAL A 65 -2.04 1.95 5.33
C VAL A 65 -1.78 1.48 3.89
N LYS A 66 -1.17 0.29 3.71
CA LYS A 66 -0.93 -0.29 2.38
C LYS A 66 -2.24 -0.56 1.62
N LEU A 67 -3.27 -1.07 2.29
CA LEU A 67 -4.60 -1.29 1.71
C LEU A 67 -5.26 0.01 1.24
N THR A 68 -5.21 1.04 2.05
CA THR A 68 -5.78 2.36 1.73
C THR A 68 -5.08 2.99 0.52
N LYS A 69 -3.75 2.95 0.48
CA LYS A 69 -2.95 3.44 -0.65
C LYS A 69 -3.27 2.67 -1.94
N ALA A 70 -3.40 1.35 -1.87
CA ALA A 70 -3.77 0.53 -3.01
C ALA A 70 -5.18 0.87 -3.54
N TYR A 71 -6.13 1.09 -2.64
CA TYR A 71 -7.48 1.51 -3.00
C TYR A 71 -7.50 2.88 -3.67
N GLU A 72 -6.82 3.88 -3.12
CA GLU A 72 -6.75 5.22 -3.68
C GLU A 72 -6.15 5.25 -5.08
N LEU A 73 -5.12 4.43 -5.30
CA LEU A 73 -4.50 4.29 -6.62
C LEU A 73 -5.44 3.66 -7.65
N LEU A 74 -6.15 2.60 -7.28
CA LEU A 74 -6.99 1.82 -8.20
C LEU A 74 -8.43 2.34 -8.32
N SER A 75 -8.93 3.12 -7.36
CA SER A 75 -10.27 3.72 -7.40
C SER A 75 -10.38 4.90 -8.36
N ASP A 76 -9.29 5.60 -8.63
CA ASP A 76 -9.22 6.66 -9.61
C ASP A 76 -8.80 6.09 -10.98
N PRO A 77 -9.63 6.20 -12.04
CA PRO A 77 -9.33 5.67 -13.36
C PRO A 77 -8.04 6.23 -13.98
N GLU A 78 -7.73 7.51 -13.76
CA GLU A 78 -6.52 8.12 -14.28
C GLU A 78 -5.27 7.59 -13.60
N ARG A 79 -5.27 7.51 -12.26
CA ARG A 79 -4.16 6.98 -11.47
C ARG A 79 -3.92 5.51 -11.79
N ARG A 80 -5.00 4.71 -11.88
CA ARG A 80 -4.93 3.33 -12.29
C ARG A 80 -4.28 3.18 -13.67
N ARG A 81 -4.69 3.98 -14.65
CA ARG A 81 -4.09 3.98 -15.99
C ARG A 81 -2.61 4.36 -15.97
N MET A 82 -2.22 5.36 -15.18
CA MET A 82 -0.82 5.76 -15.02
C MET A 82 0.01 4.63 -14.39
N TYR A 83 -0.54 3.95 -13.40
CA TYR A 83 0.12 2.79 -12.79
C TYR A 83 0.23 1.63 -13.78
N ASP A 84 -0.82 1.30 -14.51
CA ASP A 84 -0.84 0.18 -15.45
C ASP A 84 0.13 0.40 -16.63
N ASN A 85 0.27 1.63 -17.13
CA ASN A 85 1.11 1.97 -18.27
C ASN A 85 2.57 2.26 -17.89
N HIS A 86 2.81 2.90 -16.75
CA HIS A 86 4.12 3.44 -16.40
C HIS A 86 4.65 2.95 -15.05
N GLY A 87 3.87 2.17 -14.29
CA GLY A 87 4.24 1.74 -12.95
C GLY A 87 4.36 2.91 -11.95
N VAL A 88 3.72 4.04 -12.23
CA VAL A 88 3.76 5.25 -11.39
C VAL A 88 3.01 4.99 -10.09
N THR A 89 3.71 5.07 -8.97
CA THR A 89 3.19 4.94 -7.60
C THR A 89 3.27 6.28 -6.87
N GLU A 90 2.75 6.33 -5.65
CA GLU A 90 2.81 7.53 -4.79
C GLU A 90 4.21 8.11 -4.59
N ASP A 91 5.24 7.27 -4.64
CA ASP A 91 6.64 7.67 -4.52
C ASP A 91 7.17 8.41 -5.76
N SER A 92 6.38 8.49 -6.82
CA SER A 92 6.76 9.20 -8.05
C SER A 92 6.54 10.71 -7.90
N PRO A 93 7.53 11.55 -8.24
CA PRO A 93 7.47 13.00 -8.00
C PRO A 93 6.31 13.71 -8.73
N ASN A 94 5.75 13.09 -9.76
CA ASN A 94 4.60 13.62 -10.50
C ASN A 94 3.24 13.17 -9.93
N PHE A 95 3.21 12.19 -9.03
CA PHE A 95 1.98 11.66 -8.47
C PHE A 95 1.35 12.61 -7.44
N ASN A 96 2.18 13.29 -6.66
CA ASN A 96 1.75 14.11 -5.52
C ASN A 96 1.28 15.53 -5.88
N LYS A 97 1.36 15.95 -7.15
CA LYS A 97 0.99 17.32 -7.51
C LYS A 97 -0.50 17.65 -7.38
N LYS A 98 -1.37 16.66 -7.20
CA LYS A 98 -2.83 16.86 -7.20
C LYS A 98 -3.54 16.47 -5.89
N HIS A 99 -2.86 15.80 -4.94
CA HIS A 99 -3.47 15.40 -3.66
C HIS A 99 -2.47 15.57 -2.52
N ASP A 100 -2.82 16.44 -1.59
CA ASP A 100 -2.11 16.61 -0.34
C ASP A 100 -2.58 15.54 0.68
N TYR A 101 -1.77 14.50 0.85
CA TYR A 101 -2.02 13.41 1.81
C TYR A 101 -1.71 13.79 3.27
N SER A 102 -1.25 15.00 3.55
CA SER A 102 -0.91 15.43 4.90
C SER A 102 -2.12 15.43 5.83
N GLN A 103 -3.29 15.76 5.31
CA GLN A 103 -4.54 15.68 6.04
C GLN A 103 -4.95 14.24 6.36
N TYR A 104 -4.67 13.31 5.45
CA TYR A 104 -5.01 11.90 5.58
C TYR A 104 -4.19 11.22 6.67
N ASN A 105 -2.88 11.47 6.69
CA ASN A 105 -2.00 10.97 7.75
C ASN A 105 -2.38 11.52 9.13
N ARG A 106 -2.89 12.75 9.19
CA ARG A 106 -3.40 13.36 10.43
C ARG A 106 -4.68 12.67 10.90
N LEU A 107 -5.60 12.34 10.00
CA LEU A 107 -6.86 11.66 10.33
C LEU A 107 -6.63 10.21 10.77
N ILE A 108 -5.68 9.49 10.15
CA ILE A 108 -5.28 8.15 10.58
C ILE A 108 -4.66 8.21 11.99
N SER A 109 -3.86 9.23 12.28
CA SER A 109 -3.26 9.45 13.60
C SER A 109 -4.31 9.68 14.71
N TYR A 110 -5.45 10.26 14.36
CA TYR A 110 -6.57 10.45 15.30
C TYR A 110 -7.57 9.29 15.34
N GLY A 111 -7.32 8.20 14.60
CA GLY A 111 -8.18 7.01 14.58
C GLY A 111 -9.56 7.23 13.92
N VAL A 112 -9.77 8.38 13.29
CA VAL A 112 -11.04 8.72 12.64
C VAL A 112 -10.86 8.67 11.13
N ASN A 113 -11.25 7.56 10.53
CA ASN A 113 -11.24 7.43 9.08
C ASN A 113 -12.59 7.82 8.48
N LEU A 114 -12.76 9.12 8.19
CA LEU A 114 -13.96 9.69 7.57
C LEU A 114 -14.31 9.01 6.22
N HIS A 115 -13.33 8.40 5.57
CA HIS A 115 -13.57 7.71 4.29
C HIS A 115 -14.29 6.37 4.49
N ILE A 116 -14.05 5.71 5.63
CA ILE A 116 -14.80 4.50 6.01
C ILE A 116 -16.23 4.84 6.36
N ILE A 117 -16.49 5.96 7.05
CA ILE A 117 -17.83 6.41 7.41
C ILE A 117 -18.67 6.71 6.16
N ARG A 118 -18.08 7.24 5.10
CA ARG A 118 -18.77 7.54 3.84
C ARG A 118 -19.03 6.31 2.96
N LEU A 119 -18.36 5.18 3.24
CA LEU A 119 -18.52 3.90 2.53
C LEU A 119 -19.57 2.98 3.18
N PHE A 120 -20.00 3.30 4.38
CA PHE A 120 -21.08 2.64 5.12
C PHE A 120 -22.31 3.54 5.17
#